data_91f4fb3285be2607eb89261e4e7e349f
#
_entry.id   91f4fb3285be2607eb89261e4e7e349f
#
_cell.length_a   1.000
_cell.length_b   1.000
_cell.length_c   1.000
_cell.angle_alpha   90.00
_cell.angle_beta   90.00
_cell.angle_gamma   90.00
#
_symmetry.space_group_name_H-M   'P 1'
#
loop_
_entity.id
_entity.type
_entity.pdbx_description
1 polymer ?
#
loop_
_entity_poly.entity_id
_entity_poly.type
_entity_poly.pdbx_seq_one_letter_code
_entity_poly.pdbx_strand_id
1 'polypeptide(L)'
;IITRNVTWNLEKPVQAYQEMVRVLKKQGHLLNIDGNHYYHYQDQDYSRAGHSDHQHMEGIDVSIIDNIAKELKLSYVLRPQYDIEILKEIGFQQIESEILSKEKTKEGKELIRQFLIHAIK
;
A
#
# COMPACT_ATOMS: atom_id res chain seq x y z
N ILE A 1 0.72 -6.37 15.26
CA ILE A 1 0.08 -5.22 14.58
C ILE A 1 -0.55 -5.72 13.29
N ILE A 2 -1.81 -5.34 13.07
CA ILE A 2 -2.52 -5.63 11.84
C ILE A 2 -3.04 -4.30 11.28
N THR A 3 -2.73 -4.03 10.01
CA THR A 3 -3.25 -2.89 9.28
C THR A 3 -3.89 -3.33 7.98
N ARG A 4 -4.96 -2.65 7.59
CA ARG A 4 -5.63 -2.90 6.31
C ARG A 4 -6.08 -1.58 5.69
N ASN A 5 -5.59 -1.30 4.48
CA ASN A 5 -5.89 -0.06 3.76
C ASN A 5 -5.59 1.20 4.58
N VAL A 6 -4.50 1.18 5.35
CA VAL A 6 -4.08 2.29 6.22
C VAL A 6 -2.79 2.91 5.74
N THR A 7 -1.79 2.10 5.42
CA THR A 7 -0.44 2.60 5.17
C THR A 7 -0.35 3.46 3.91
N TRP A 8 -1.19 3.24 2.91
CA TRP A 8 -1.20 4.01 1.68
C TRP A 8 -1.41 5.52 1.92
N ASN A 9 -2.14 5.87 2.97
CA ASN A 9 -2.50 7.27 3.26
C ASN A 9 -1.62 7.94 4.32
N LEU A 10 -0.52 7.30 4.69
CA LEU A 10 0.41 7.88 5.66
C LEU A 10 1.30 8.93 5.01
N GLU A 11 1.38 10.08 5.63
CA GLU A 11 2.26 11.18 5.17
C GLU A 11 3.73 10.81 5.28
N LYS A 12 4.10 10.09 6.36
CA LYS A 12 5.47 9.69 6.65
C LYS A 12 5.56 8.18 6.88
N PRO A 13 5.49 7.38 5.82
CA PRO A 13 5.41 5.91 5.96
C PRO A 13 6.65 5.29 6.60
N VAL A 14 7.84 5.82 6.33
CA VAL A 14 9.08 5.32 6.93
C VAL A 14 9.05 5.48 8.45
N GLN A 15 8.65 6.66 8.93
CA GLN A 15 8.52 6.91 10.37
C GLN A 15 7.45 6.02 11.01
N ALA A 16 6.35 5.80 10.31
CA ALA A 16 5.30 4.91 10.79
C ALA A 16 5.83 3.48 10.96
N TYR A 17 6.56 2.95 9.98
CA TYR A 17 7.17 1.63 10.09
C TYR A 17 8.22 1.57 11.21
N GLN A 18 9.00 2.62 11.40
CA GLN A 18 9.95 2.71 12.52
C GLN A 18 9.23 2.63 13.87
N GLU A 19 8.10 3.32 14.01
CA GLU A 19 7.28 3.25 15.23
C GLU A 19 6.63 1.87 15.40
N MET A 20 6.17 1.24 14.34
CA MET A 20 5.64 -0.12 14.41
C MET A 20 6.68 -1.11 14.92
N VAL A 21 7.92 -1.05 14.41
CA VAL A 21 8.98 -1.94 14.88
C VAL A 21 9.39 -1.61 16.31
N ARG A 22 9.36 -0.34 16.68
CA ARG A 22 9.70 0.08 18.06
C ARG A 22 8.74 -0.51 19.10
N VAL A 23 7.43 -0.48 18.82
CA VAL A 23 6.42 -0.93 19.78
C VAL A 23 6.22 -2.45 19.77
N LEU A 24 6.60 -3.14 18.71
CA LEU A 24 6.51 -4.59 18.65
C LEU A 24 7.52 -5.23 19.61
N LYS A 25 7.06 -6.27 20.29
CA LYS A 25 7.95 -7.14 21.06
C LYS A 25 8.84 -7.93 20.10
N LYS A 26 9.98 -8.38 20.60
CA LYS A 26 10.82 -9.32 19.86
C LYS A 26 9.98 -10.53 19.42
N GLN A 27 10.12 -10.96 18.17
CA GLN A 27 9.30 -11.98 17.53
C GLN A 27 7.82 -11.57 17.34
N GLY A 28 7.48 -10.30 17.56
CA GLY A 28 6.15 -9.78 17.24
C GLY A 28 5.90 -9.68 15.74
N HIS A 29 4.66 -9.74 15.35
CA HIS A 29 4.23 -9.80 13.95
C HIS A 29 3.60 -8.49 13.49
N LEU A 30 3.95 -8.08 12.28
CA LEU A 30 3.25 -7.05 11.52
C LEU A 30 2.58 -7.71 10.32
N LEU A 31 1.28 -7.52 10.21
CA LEU A 31 0.49 -7.89 9.03
C LEU A 31 -0.04 -6.60 8.40
N ASN A 32 0.39 -6.32 7.19
CA ASN A 32 -0.05 -5.14 6.46
C ASN A 32 -0.73 -5.56 5.15
N ILE A 33 -2.03 -5.34 5.06
CA ILE A 33 -2.82 -5.56 3.84
C ILE A 33 -3.07 -4.19 3.24
N ASP A 34 -2.60 -3.98 2.02
CA ASP A 34 -2.75 -2.69 1.35
C ASP A 34 -2.74 -2.89 -0.18
N GLY A 35 -2.71 -1.81 -0.92
CA GLY A 35 -2.73 -1.85 -2.37
C GLY A 35 -2.11 -0.64 -3.03
N ASN A 36 -1.95 -0.73 -4.35
CA ASN A 36 -1.49 0.36 -5.20
C ASN A 36 -2.69 1.21 -5.63
N HIS A 37 -3.33 1.86 -4.65
CA HIS A 37 -4.63 2.54 -4.84
C HIS A 37 -4.56 3.73 -5.80
N TYR A 38 -3.43 4.46 -5.81
CA TYR A 38 -3.26 5.68 -6.59
C TYR A 38 -2.03 5.66 -7.49
N TYR A 39 -1.45 4.50 -7.74
CA TYR A 39 -0.26 4.37 -8.58
C TYR A 39 -0.52 4.80 -10.04
N HIS A 40 -1.76 5.00 -10.43
CA HIS A 40 -2.11 5.53 -11.75
C HIS A 40 -1.51 6.93 -12.02
N TYR A 41 -1.07 7.67 -11.00
CA TYR A 41 -0.32 8.91 -11.20
C TYR A 41 1.05 8.68 -11.85
N GLN A 42 1.62 7.49 -11.69
CA GLN A 42 2.89 7.09 -12.29
C GLN A 42 2.72 6.17 -13.49
N ASP A 43 1.67 5.36 -13.50
CA ASP A 43 1.42 4.35 -14.52
C ASP A 43 -0.06 4.27 -14.82
N GLN A 44 -0.46 4.77 -16.00
CA GLN A 44 -1.86 4.84 -16.39
C GLN A 44 -2.55 3.48 -16.48
N ASP A 45 -1.79 2.37 -16.64
CA ASP A 45 -2.35 1.03 -16.62
C ASP A 45 -3.04 0.71 -15.31
N TYR A 46 -2.66 1.38 -14.23
CA TYR A 46 -3.30 1.26 -12.92
C TYR A 46 -4.60 2.04 -12.79
N SER A 47 -4.96 2.86 -13.78
CA SER A 47 -6.22 3.58 -13.78
C SER A 47 -7.40 2.62 -13.95
N ARG A 48 -8.43 2.79 -13.13
CA ARG A 48 -9.70 2.03 -13.23
C ARG A 48 -10.77 2.95 -13.78
N ALA A 49 -10.82 3.12 -15.10
CA ALA A 49 -11.88 3.88 -15.73
C ALA A 49 -13.24 3.22 -15.43
N GLY A 50 -14.14 3.96 -14.79
CA GLY A 50 -15.48 3.50 -14.46
C GLY A 50 -15.58 2.63 -13.20
N HIS A 51 -14.48 2.32 -12.53
CA HIS A 51 -14.48 1.67 -11.22
C HIS A 51 -13.94 2.64 -10.18
N SER A 52 -14.80 3.05 -9.28
CA SER A 52 -14.42 3.84 -8.11
C SER A 52 -14.69 2.98 -6.88
N ASP A 53 -13.68 2.83 -6.02
CA ASP A 53 -13.87 2.27 -4.67
C ASP A 53 -14.81 3.16 -3.84
N HIS A 54 -15.22 4.29 -4.41
CA HIS A 54 -16.08 5.30 -3.81
C HIS A 54 -17.51 5.28 -4.33
N GLN A 55 -17.95 4.20 -5.00
CA GLN A 55 -19.31 4.08 -5.57
C GLN A 55 -20.43 4.25 -4.53
N HIS A 56 -20.13 3.98 -3.25
CA HIS A 56 -21.08 4.10 -2.15
C HIS A 56 -21.09 5.46 -1.46
N MET A 57 -20.31 6.41 -1.97
CA MET A 57 -20.14 7.74 -1.37
C MET A 57 -20.97 8.79 -2.12
N GLU A 58 -22.25 8.48 -2.39
CA GLU A 58 -23.18 9.44 -3.01
C GLU A 58 -23.28 10.73 -2.17
N GLY A 59 -23.16 11.87 -2.82
CA GLY A 59 -23.23 13.19 -2.15
C GLY A 59 -21.93 13.63 -1.49
N ILE A 60 -20.85 12.84 -1.54
CA ILE A 60 -19.53 13.18 -1.02
C ILE A 60 -18.63 13.56 -2.21
N ASP A 61 -17.88 14.66 -2.06
CA ASP A 61 -16.90 15.06 -3.07
C ASP A 61 -15.66 14.19 -2.98
N VAL A 62 -15.58 13.19 -3.87
CA VAL A 62 -14.44 12.25 -3.93
C VAL A 62 -13.13 12.93 -4.36
N SER A 63 -13.19 14.14 -4.93
CA SER A 63 -11.99 14.89 -5.28
C SER A 63 -11.14 15.25 -4.07
N ILE A 64 -11.73 15.32 -2.87
CA ILE A 64 -11.00 15.53 -1.61
C ILE A 64 -10.00 14.40 -1.38
N ILE A 65 -10.41 13.15 -1.56
CA ILE A 65 -9.56 11.98 -1.38
C ILE A 65 -8.44 11.97 -2.43
N ASP A 66 -8.78 12.27 -3.68
CA ASP A 66 -7.78 12.36 -4.75
C ASP A 66 -6.75 13.45 -4.47
N ASN A 67 -7.18 14.60 -3.98
CA ASN A 67 -6.29 15.71 -3.65
C ASN A 67 -5.34 15.33 -2.51
N ILE A 68 -5.82 14.60 -1.50
CA ILE A 68 -4.98 14.07 -0.43
C ILE A 68 -3.97 13.05 -1.01
N ALA A 69 -4.43 12.12 -1.84
CA ALA A 69 -3.58 11.08 -2.41
C ALA A 69 -2.43 11.65 -3.26
N LYS A 70 -2.64 12.75 -3.95
CA LYS A 70 -1.60 13.42 -4.76
C LYS A 70 -0.40 13.90 -3.93
N GLU A 71 -0.61 14.17 -2.65
CA GLU A 71 0.44 14.62 -1.73
C GLU A 71 1.16 13.47 -1.02
N LEU A 72 0.71 12.23 -1.20
CA LEU A 72 1.20 11.09 -0.44
C LEU A 72 2.31 10.34 -1.19
N LYS A 73 3.40 10.06 -0.47
CA LYS A 73 4.57 9.36 -1.02
C LYS A 73 4.21 8.01 -1.63
N LEU A 74 3.37 7.22 -0.95
CA LEU A 74 3.05 5.86 -1.40
C LEU A 74 2.13 5.81 -2.62
N SER A 75 1.58 6.95 -3.07
CA SER A 75 0.88 7.04 -4.35
C SER A 75 1.83 7.00 -5.55
N TYR A 76 3.13 7.25 -5.36
CA TYR A 76 4.12 7.42 -6.44
C TYR A 76 5.17 6.30 -6.48
N VAL A 77 5.02 5.28 -5.66
CA VAL A 77 5.95 4.15 -5.60
C VAL A 77 5.22 2.84 -5.79
N LEU A 78 5.86 1.88 -6.44
CA LEU A 78 5.27 0.57 -6.64
C LEU A 78 5.44 -0.27 -5.37
N ARG A 79 4.33 -0.78 -4.88
CA ARG A 79 4.24 -1.58 -3.66
C ARG A 79 3.84 -3.01 -4.00
N PRO A 80 4.25 -4.00 -3.23
CA PRO A 80 4.87 -3.96 -1.91
C PRO A 80 6.40 -3.84 -1.89
N GLN A 81 7.07 -3.76 -3.03
CA GLN A 81 8.53 -3.76 -3.10
C GLN A 81 9.14 -2.64 -2.26
N TYR A 82 8.59 -1.44 -2.37
CA TYR A 82 9.05 -0.28 -1.62
C TYR A 82 8.97 -0.52 -0.10
N ASP A 83 7.84 -1.06 0.35
CA ASP A 83 7.64 -1.36 1.77
C ASP A 83 8.61 -2.43 2.28
N ILE A 84 8.82 -3.48 1.50
CA ILE A 84 9.73 -4.58 1.86
C ILE A 84 11.16 -4.08 2.08
N GLU A 85 11.63 -3.20 1.20
CA GLU A 85 12.96 -2.60 1.33
C GLU A 85 13.10 -1.81 2.62
N ILE A 86 12.11 -0.98 2.95
CA ILE A 86 12.11 -0.21 4.19
C ILE A 86 12.10 -1.14 5.41
N LEU A 87 11.24 -2.14 5.41
CA LEU A 87 11.11 -3.08 6.54
C LEU A 87 12.40 -3.86 6.79
N LYS A 88 13.14 -4.22 5.74
CA LYS A 88 14.46 -4.83 5.85
C LYS A 88 15.46 -3.90 6.51
N GLU A 89 15.51 -2.65 6.08
CA GLU A 89 16.45 -1.64 6.60
C GLU A 89 16.21 -1.35 8.09
N ILE A 90 14.96 -1.32 8.54
CA ILE A 90 14.64 -0.95 9.92
C ILE A 90 14.69 -2.12 10.90
N GLY A 91 14.99 -3.33 10.44
CA GLY A 91 15.36 -4.43 11.33
C GLY A 91 14.37 -5.57 11.50
N PHE A 92 13.40 -5.71 10.61
CA PHE A 92 12.59 -6.93 10.59
C PHE A 92 13.44 -8.12 10.11
N GLN A 93 13.40 -9.24 10.84
CA GLN A 93 14.22 -10.41 10.58
C GLN A 93 13.66 -11.29 9.45
N GLN A 94 12.34 -11.40 9.38
CA GLN A 94 11.66 -12.20 8.38
C GLN A 94 10.58 -11.35 7.74
N ILE A 95 10.57 -11.32 6.42
CA ILE A 95 9.58 -10.57 5.65
C ILE A 95 9.11 -11.46 4.51
N GLU A 96 7.81 -11.72 4.46
CA GLU A 96 7.14 -12.43 3.39
C GLU A 96 6.05 -11.55 2.80
N SER A 97 5.77 -11.72 1.52
CA SER A 97 4.67 -11.02 0.87
C SER A 97 3.86 -11.96 0.00
N GLU A 98 2.58 -11.66 -0.09
CA GLU A 98 1.64 -12.40 -0.93
C GLU A 98 0.82 -11.40 -1.73
N ILE A 99 0.62 -11.68 -3.01
CA ILE A 99 -0.25 -10.89 -3.87
C ILE A 99 -1.66 -11.42 -3.73
N LEU A 100 -2.56 -10.60 -3.20
CA LEU A 100 -3.95 -10.97 -2.94
C LEU A 100 -4.84 -10.71 -4.14
N SER A 101 -4.55 -9.69 -4.95
CA SER A 101 -5.31 -9.34 -6.14
C SER A 101 -4.40 -8.76 -7.20
N LYS A 102 -4.51 -9.27 -8.41
CA LYS A 102 -3.75 -8.80 -9.58
C LYS A 102 -4.62 -8.80 -10.82
N GLU A 103 -4.25 -7.97 -11.78
CA GLU A 103 -4.85 -7.92 -13.11
C GLU A 103 -3.76 -8.01 -14.16
N LYS A 104 -4.12 -8.47 -15.37
CA LYS A 104 -3.23 -8.43 -16.53
C LYS A 104 -3.78 -7.45 -17.56
N THR A 105 -2.89 -6.65 -18.14
CA THR A 105 -3.21 -5.87 -19.31
C THR A 105 -3.31 -6.75 -20.54
N LYS A 106 -3.83 -6.20 -21.65
CA LYS A 106 -3.90 -6.92 -22.94
C LYS A 106 -2.51 -7.37 -23.43
N GLU A 107 -1.46 -6.62 -23.08
CA GLU A 107 -0.08 -6.90 -23.41
C GLU A 107 0.59 -7.93 -22.46
N GLY A 108 -0.14 -8.42 -21.46
CA GLY A 108 0.35 -9.39 -20.50
C GLY A 108 1.06 -8.82 -19.29
N LYS A 109 1.08 -7.49 -19.12
CA LYS A 109 1.66 -6.84 -17.94
C LYS A 109 0.81 -7.11 -16.71
N GLU A 110 1.44 -7.56 -15.62
CA GLU A 110 0.76 -7.78 -14.34
C GLU A 110 0.67 -6.51 -13.52
N LEU A 111 -0.54 -6.22 -13.04
CA LEU A 111 -0.82 -5.09 -12.15
C LEU A 111 -1.17 -5.62 -10.78
N ILE A 112 -0.37 -5.28 -9.77
CA ILE A 112 -0.62 -5.66 -8.38
C ILE A 112 -1.63 -4.69 -7.78
N ARG A 113 -2.83 -5.17 -7.47
CA ARG A 113 -3.89 -4.36 -6.87
C ARG A 113 -3.85 -4.40 -5.36
N GLN A 114 -3.76 -5.60 -4.78
CA GLN A 114 -3.67 -5.80 -3.34
C GLN A 114 -2.57 -6.79 -2.99
N PHE A 115 -1.98 -6.57 -1.83
CA PHE A 115 -0.93 -7.42 -1.29
C PHE A 115 -1.04 -7.55 0.22
N LEU A 116 -0.45 -8.60 0.75
CA LEU A 116 -0.19 -8.79 2.17
C LEU A 116 1.32 -8.78 2.40
N ILE A 117 1.76 -8.05 3.39
CA ILE A 117 3.12 -8.16 3.93
C ILE A 117 3.02 -8.74 5.33
N HIS A 118 3.79 -9.78 5.59
CA HIS A 118 3.94 -10.38 6.90
C HIS A 118 5.40 -10.23 7.33
N ALA A 119 5.65 -9.45 8.36
CA ALA A 119 6.98 -9.20 8.87
C ALA A 119 7.07 -9.60 10.35
N ILE A 120 8.20 -10.18 10.74
CA ILE A 120 8.48 -10.63 12.10
C ILE A 120 9.72 -9.91 12.60
N LYS A 121 9.59 -9.28 13.77
CA LYS A 121 10.68 -8.57 14.41
C LYS A 121 11.79 -9.49 14.94
#